data_1b51287e40a9eb04a1d56faeb97b8021
#
_entry.id   1b51287e40a9eb04a1d56faeb97b8021
#
_cell.length_a   1.000
_cell.length_b   1.000
_cell.length_c   1.000
_cell.angle_alpha   90.00
_cell.angle_beta   90.00
_cell.angle_gamma   90.00
#
_symmetry.space_group_name_H-M   'P 1'
#
loop_
_entity.id
_entity.type
_entity.pdbx_description
1 polymer ?
#
loop_
_entity_poly.entity_id
_entity_poly.type
_entity_poly.pdbx_seq_one_letter_code
_entity_poly.pdbx_strand_id
1 'polypeptide(L)'
;MASQWNVYESFQALLQAGPYHLALEGVLVACILWLFTAKKKPSKSVRLTLKEEEELLMDWNPEPLVLHPPPDDHPSLHPRTVYGKLSKYTDIGIGTPLLNLSTQSFLGLGEREEVLEGALSCLHQYGVGSCGPRGFYGTTEVHLQLEDRLARFFNTEAAILYAYGFSTSASAIPAYAKNGDIIYADEMVNFALQRGLQASRSRIVYFRHNDVDHLEKLLKVQEVEDAKDPKRANATRKFIVAEGIYLNTGTLCNLAGLVALRQRYKLRLFLDESVSFGTLGPHCRGATDHFNVQIKEVDLLMGTLEGACGGAGGFCVGTNFVVEHQRLSGLGYCFSASLPPMLAAASIKVIDVFEREGPDLVEGLQRTCTHTHNALKAALPKTVDVEGAAISPIKHLRLTQSSEEEEEEAILRKVVEEAQQEGVALTVAAYLRQQERRPPRPSIRVSVSANLTETEIDRAASAIAKAFERVLG
;
A
#
# COMPACT_ATOMS: atom_id res chain seq x y z
N MET A 1 31.13 18.90 -49.43
CA MET A 1 30.86 20.14 -50.23
C MET A 1 29.79 20.90 -49.46
N ALA A 2 30.20 21.95 -48.75
CA ALA A 2 29.27 22.85 -48.08
C ALA A 2 28.69 23.79 -49.15
N SER A 3 27.37 23.72 -49.38
CA SER A 3 26.69 24.67 -50.25
C SER A 3 26.77 26.05 -49.60
N GLN A 4 27.52 26.97 -50.21
CA GLN A 4 27.45 28.39 -49.87
C GLN A 4 25.99 28.83 -50.09
N TRP A 5 25.29 29.17 -49.02
CA TRP A 5 23.98 29.78 -49.10
C TRP A 5 24.10 31.14 -49.76
N ASN A 6 23.64 31.23 -51.00
CA ASN A 6 23.63 32.48 -51.72
C ASN A 6 22.41 33.32 -51.25
N VAL A 7 22.70 34.25 -50.33
CA VAL A 7 21.69 35.13 -49.74
C VAL A 7 20.86 35.86 -50.78
N TYR A 8 21.44 36.14 -51.92
CA TYR A 8 20.77 36.81 -53.04
C TYR A 8 19.75 35.93 -53.73
N GLU A 9 20.05 34.67 -53.98
CA GLU A 9 19.11 33.70 -54.55
C GLU A 9 17.94 33.42 -53.59
N SER A 10 18.18 33.32 -52.28
CA SER A 10 17.17 33.16 -51.26
C SER A 10 16.24 34.37 -51.21
N PHE A 11 16.78 35.58 -51.37
CA PHE A 11 15.98 36.81 -51.41
C PHE A 11 15.16 36.93 -52.70
N GLN A 12 15.64 36.50 -53.84
CA GLN A 12 14.86 36.45 -55.08
C GLN A 12 13.74 35.42 -55.03
N ALA A 13 14.01 34.26 -54.46
CA ALA A 13 12.98 33.24 -54.23
C ALA A 13 11.87 33.74 -53.29
N LEU A 14 12.23 34.52 -52.28
CA LEU A 14 11.27 35.14 -51.36
C LEU A 14 10.35 36.16 -52.10
N LEU A 15 10.89 36.98 -52.98
CA LEU A 15 10.12 37.97 -53.76
C LEU A 15 9.18 37.30 -54.81
N GLN A 16 9.43 36.08 -55.20
CA GLN A 16 8.56 35.28 -56.10
C GLN A 16 7.50 34.47 -55.37
N ALA A 17 7.53 34.42 -54.03
CA ALA A 17 6.57 33.71 -53.24
C ALA A 17 5.20 34.37 -53.30
N GLY A 18 4.14 33.58 -53.21
CA GLY A 18 2.76 34.10 -53.17
C GLY A 18 2.46 34.98 -51.99
N PRO A 19 1.51 35.91 -52.05
CA PRO A 19 1.23 36.92 -51.02
C PRO A 19 0.94 36.33 -49.65
N TYR A 20 0.35 35.16 -49.59
CA TYR A 20 0.09 34.46 -48.31
C TYR A 20 1.40 33.94 -47.66
N HIS A 21 2.36 33.51 -48.45
CA HIS A 21 3.66 33.05 -47.96
C HIS A 21 4.48 34.21 -47.41
N LEU A 22 4.53 35.33 -48.12
CA LEU A 22 5.19 36.57 -47.66
C LEU A 22 4.57 37.10 -46.36
N ALA A 23 3.22 37.04 -46.24
CA ALA A 23 2.53 37.44 -45.02
C ALA A 23 2.92 36.53 -43.83
N LEU A 24 2.97 35.21 -44.05
CA LEU A 24 3.37 34.25 -43.00
C LEU A 24 4.81 34.49 -42.55
N GLU A 25 5.75 34.65 -43.50
CA GLU A 25 7.15 34.93 -43.16
C GLU A 25 7.31 36.28 -42.44
N GLY A 26 6.55 37.29 -42.87
CA GLY A 26 6.54 38.59 -42.18
C GLY A 26 6.07 38.47 -40.71
N VAL A 27 5.02 37.67 -40.46
CA VAL A 27 4.56 37.38 -39.10
C VAL A 27 5.62 36.61 -38.30
N LEU A 28 6.26 35.61 -38.90
CA LEU A 28 7.34 34.84 -38.24
C LEU A 28 8.52 35.72 -37.88
N VAL A 29 8.99 36.59 -38.81
CA VAL A 29 10.05 37.54 -38.54
C VAL A 29 9.67 38.54 -37.44
N ALA A 30 8.43 39.05 -37.47
CA ALA A 30 7.93 39.92 -36.43
C ALA A 30 7.86 39.21 -35.04
N CYS A 31 7.45 37.95 -35.01
CA CYS A 31 7.47 37.14 -33.79
C CYS A 31 8.89 36.89 -33.25
N ILE A 32 9.85 36.62 -34.15
CA ILE A 32 11.25 36.43 -33.76
C ILE A 32 11.82 37.76 -33.21
N LEU A 33 11.58 38.88 -33.88
CA LEU A 33 12.01 40.20 -33.40
C LEU A 33 11.36 40.56 -32.08
N TRP A 34 10.07 40.24 -31.92
CA TRP A 34 9.36 40.42 -30.65
C TRP A 34 9.97 39.56 -29.54
N LEU A 35 10.30 38.31 -29.80
CA LEU A 35 10.98 37.43 -28.83
C LEU A 35 12.37 37.96 -28.44
N PHE A 36 13.13 38.48 -29.37
CA PHE A 36 14.44 39.10 -29.08
C PHE A 36 14.33 40.43 -28.34
N THR A 37 13.27 41.22 -28.63
CA THR A 37 13.04 42.50 -27.97
C THR A 37 12.23 42.40 -26.70
N ALA A 38 11.43 41.34 -26.53
CA ALA A 38 10.76 41.02 -25.30
C ALA A 38 11.81 40.71 -24.22
N LYS A 39 12.38 41.74 -23.65
CA LYS A 39 13.28 41.64 -22.51
C LYS A 39 12.57 40.84 -21.45
N LYS A 40 13.03 39.64 -21.16
CA LYS A 40 12.74 39.02 -19.86
C LYS A 40 13.05 40.10 -18.83
N LYS A 41 12.00 40.60 -18.14
CA LYS A 41 12.25 41.47 -16.99
C LYS A 41 13.20 40.70 -16.11
N PRO A 42 14.42 41.14 -15.85
CA PRO A 42 15.30 40.46 -14.92
C PRO A 42 14.48 40.40 -13.64
N SER A 43 14.31 39.21 -13.09
CA SER A 43 13.86 39.03 -11.72
C SER A 43 14.77 39.96 -10.93
N LYS A 44 14.20 41.07 -10.40
CA LYS A 44 14.95 41.91 -9.48
C LYS A 44 15.25 41.01 -8.30
N SER A 45 16.42 40.39 -8.28
CA SER A 45 16.93 39.85 -7.03
C SER A 45 17.04 41.09 -6.12
N VAL A 46 16.10 41.21 -5.21
CA VAL A 46 16.19 42.18 -4.12
C VAL A 46 17.44 41.75 -3.36
N ARG A 47 18.54 42.47 -3.57
CA ARG A 47 19.73 42.31 -2.75
C ARG A 47 19.41 43.06 -1.44
N LEU A 48 19.12 42.29 -0.43
CA LEU A 48 18.95 42.79 0.91
C LEU A 48 20.32 43.31 1.41
N THR A 49 20.30 44.37 2.18
CA THR A 49 21.47 44.78 2.95
C THR A 49 21.64 43.82 4.11
N LEU A 50 22.84 43.68 4.66
CA LEU A 50 23.09 42.79 5.81
C LEU A 50 22.15 43.08 6.99
N LYS A 51 21.81 44.35 7.19
CA LYS A 51 20.87 44.75 8.25
C LYS A 51 19.44 44.30 7.98
N GLU A 52 18.96 44.43 6.75
CA GLU A 52 17.64 43.94 6.36
C GLU A 52 17.56 42.41 6.40
N GLU A 53 18.66 41.72 6.09
CA GLU A 53 18.77 40.26 6.21
C GLU A 53 18.71 39.82 7.67
N GLU A 54 19.43 40.52 8.56
CA GLU A 54 19.41 40.28 10.01
C GLU A 54 18.02 40.55 10.59
N GLU A 55 17.34 41.64 10.20
CA GLU A 55 15.99 41.98 10.63
C GLU A 55 14.98 40.89 10.17
N LEU A 56 15.07 40.44 8.90
CA LEU A 56 14.22 39.37 8.39
C LEU A 56 14.48 38.02 9.10
N LEU A 57 15.72 37.71 9.43
CA LEU A 57 16.07 36.52 10.20
C LEU A 57 15.58 36.57 11.63
N MET A 58 15.58 37.75 12.27
CA MET A 58 15.04 37.94 13.62
C MET A 58 13.50 37.83 13.63
N ASP A 59 12.84 38.32 12.61
CA ASP A 59 11.39 38.26 12.48
C ASP A 59 10.89 36.89 11.98
N TRP A 60 11.81 36.03 11.46
CA TRP A 60 11.45 34.72 10.96
C TRP A 60 11.14 33.77 12.11
N ASN A 61 9.86 33.58 12.35
CA ASN A 61 9.34 32.60 13.27
C ASN A 61 8.67 31.46 12.47
N PRO A 62 9.41 30.38 12.13
CA PRO A 62 8.86 29.30 11.33
C PRO A 62 7.70 28.63 12.07
N GLU A 63 6.67 28.24 11.34
CA GLU A 63 5.62 27.41 11.90
C GLU A 63 6.23 26.11 12.46
N PRO A 64 5.79 25.67 13.64
CA PRO A 64 6.28 24.43 14.21
C PRO A 64 5.98 23.26 13.27
N LEU A 65 6.92 22.32 13.13
CA LEU A 65 6.74 21.13 12.31
C LEU A 65 5.52 20.30 12.75
N VAL A 66 5.17 20.37 14.02
CA VAL A 66 3.97 19.75 14.60
C VAL A 66 3.12 20.85 15.22
N LEU A 67 2.02 21.18 14.56
CA LEU A 67 1.10 22.25 15.02
C LEU A 67 0.45 21.92 16.36
N HIS A 68 0.09 20.67 16.56
CA HIS A 68 -0.55 20.15 17.76
C HIS A 68 0.22 18.90 18.23
N PRO A 69 1.33 19.08 18.98
CA PRO A 69 2.04 17.93 19.54
C PRO A 69 1.12 17.17 20.49
N PRO A 70 1.15 15.83 20.47
CA PRO A 70 0.41 15.05 21.45
C PRO A 70 0.95 15.33 22.86
N PRO A 71 0.15 15.08 23.94
CA PRO A 71 0.63 15.14 25.31
C PRO A 71 1.87 14.27 25.50
N ASP A 72 2.76 14.64 26.45
CA ASP A 72 4.03 13.95 26.68
C ASP A 72 3.88 12.47 27.06
N ASP A 73 2.75 12.09 27.63
CA ASP A 73 2.39 10.71 27.97
C ASP A 73 1.71 9.95 26.82
N HIS A 74 1.55 10.57 25.66
CA HIS A 74 0.90 9.91 24.54
C HIS A 74 1.70 8.69 24.06
N PRO A 75 1.07 7.51 23.91
CA PRO A 75 1.77 6.26 23.62
C PRO A 75 2.59 6.24 22.31
N SER A 76 2.26 7.10 21.34
CA SER A 76 3.05 7.24 20.11
C SER A 76 4.47 7.79 20.38
N LEU A 77 4.68 8.51 21.48
CA LEU A 77 5.99 9.02 21.92
C LEU A 77 6.80 7.97 22.68
N HIS A 78 6.15 6.91 23.17
CA HIS A 78 6.73 5.84 23.96
C HIS A 78 6.49 4.47 23.29
N PRO A 79 7.06 4.22 22.09
CA PRO A 79 6.87 2.96 21.39
C PRO A 79 7.50 1.81 22.19
N ARG A 80 6.81 0.66 22.20
CA ARG A 80 7.34 -0.55 22.83
C ARG A 80 8.53 -1.08 22.03
N THR A 81 9.62 -1.39 22.70
CA THR A 81 10.80 -1.99 22.09
C THR A 81 10.69 -3.51 22.19
N VAL A 82 10.92 -4.19 21.07
CA VAL A 82 11.01 -5.65 21.01
C VAL A 82 12.48 -6.05 21.07
N TYR A 83 12.80 -6.99 21.94
CA TYR A 83 14.14 -7.54 22.10
C TYR A 83 14.22 -8.94 21.47
N GLY A 84 15.18 -9.13 20.58
CA GLY A 84 15.39 -10.40 19.87
C GLY A 84 14.51 -10.60 18.63
N LYS A 85 14.21 -11.84 18.32
CA LYS A 85 13.43 -12.19 17.12
C LYS A 85 11.94 -11.94 17.29
N LEU A 86 11.30 -11.46 16.22
CA LEU A 86 9.83 -11.42 16.12
C LEU A 86 9.31 -12.82 15.82
N SER A 87 8.95 -13.56 16.85
CA SER A 87 8.48 -14.94 16.74
C SER A 87 7.11 -15.14 17.42
N LYS A 88 6.73 -16.40 17.61
CA LYS A 88 5.50 -16.78 18.35
C LYS A 88 5.47 -16.18 19.75
N TYR A 89 6.60 -16.01 20.40
CA TYR A 89 6.74 -15.29 21.65
C TYR A 89 7.63 -14.06 21.43
N THR A 90 7.24 -12.93 22.00
CA THR A 90 7.96 -11.67 21.88
C THR A 90 8.40 -11.17 23.26
N ASP A 91 9.63 -10.70 23.35
CA ASP A 91 10.16 -10.03 24.54
C ASP A 91 10.07 -8.51 24.35
N ILE A 92 9.42 -7.83 25.27
CA ILE A 92 9.30 -6.36 25.29
C ILE A 92 10.01 -5.74 26.50
N GLY A 93 10.95 -6.49 27.12
CA GLY A 93 11.77 -5.99 28.23
C GLY A 93 11.12 -6.07 29.61
N ILE A 94 10.04 -6.84 29.79
CA ILE A 94 9.35 -7.02 31.07
C ILE A 94 9.77 -8.30 31.82
N GLY A 95 10.78 -9.01 31.31
CA GLY A 95 11.36 -10.19 31.97
C GLY A 95 10.71 -11.53 31.61
N THR A 96 9.52 -11.53 31.00
CA THR A 96 8.83 -12.75 30.52
C THR A 96 8.36 -12.56 29.09
N PRO A 97 8.65 -13.51 28.17
CA PRO A 97 8.14 -13.45 26.81
C PRO A 97 6.61 -13.57 26.77
N LEU A 98 5.99 -12.76 25.93
CA LEU A 98 4.55 -12.72 25.73
C LEU A 98 4.14 -13.51 24.50
N LEU A 99 3.00 -14.21 24.53
CA LEU A 99 2.41 -14.82 23.34
C LEU A 99 2.03 -13.72 22.34
N ASN A 100 2.58 -13.78 21.14
CA ASN A 100 2.54 -12.71 20.16
C ASN A 100 1.28 -12.79 19.29
N LEU A 101 0.30 -11.94 19.54
CA LEU A 101 -0.88 -11.73 18.72
C LEU A 101 -0.91 -10.30 18.12
N SER A 102 0.23 -9.59 18.13
CA SER A 102 0.33 -8.20 17.71
C SER A 102 0.97 -8.03 16.33
N THR A 103 1.91 -8.91 15.93
CA THR A 103 2.69 -8.76 14.69
C THR A 103 2.10 -9.59 13.55
N GLN A 104 2.23 -9.06 12.32
CA GLN A 104 1.73 -9.72 11.12
C GLN A 104 2.74 -10.76 10.60
N SER A 105 3.01 -11.81 11.37
CA SER A 105 3.80 -12.96 10.94
C SER A 105 2.89 -14.18 10.80
N PHE A 106 2.11 -14.21 9.71
CA PHE A 106 0.99 -15.16 9.58
C PHE A 106 1.43 -16.63 9.49
N LEU A 107 2.56 -16.91 8.81
CA LEU A 107 3.05 -18.26 8.57
C LEU A 107 4.34 -18.59 9.33
N GLY A 108 4.99 -17.60 9.96
CA GLY A 108 6.25 -17.78 10.67
C GLY A 108 7.43 -18.21 9.78
N LEU A 109 7.33 -17.99 8.45
CA LEU A 109 8.33 -18.49 7.49
C LEU A 109 9.67 -17.77 7.58
N GLY A 110 9.71 -16.53 8.08
CA GLY A 110 10.96 -15.80 8.29
C GLY A 110 11.93 -16.45 9.30
N GLU A 111 11.46 -17.45 10.08
CA GLU A 111 12.27 -18.20 11.04
C GLU A 111 12.73 -19.55 10.50
N ARG A 112 12.25 -20.01 9.33
CA ARG A 112 12.66 -21.28 8.73
C ARG A 112 14.12 -21.25 8.32
N GLU A 113 14.85 -22.34 8.61
CA GLU A 113 16.28 -22.46 8.36
C GLU A 113 16.62 -22.24 6.88
N GLU A 114 15.88 -22.85 5.96
CA GLU A 114 16.08 -22.68 4.50
C GLU A 114 15.92 -21.24 4.01
N VAL A 115 15.04 -20.44 4.66
CA VAL A 115 14.83 -19.03 4.36
C VAL A 115 15.98 -18.19 4.91
N LEU A 116 16.40 -18.48 6.13
CA LEU A 116 17.55 -17.83 6.79
C LEU A 116 18.86 -18.11 6.05
N GLU A 117 19.11 -19.36 5.66
CA GLU A 117 20.28 -19.74 4.86
C GLU A 117 20.32 -19.03 3.50
N GLY A 118 19.16 -18.95 2.83
CA GLY A 118 19.04 -18.19 1.58
C GLY A 118 19.40 -16.70 1.74
N ALA A 119 18.93 -16.10 2.81
CA ALA A 119 19.26 -14.71 3.15
C ALA A 119 20.75 -14.53 3.48
N LEU A 120 21.32 -15.42 4.31
CA LEU A 120 22.74 -15.38 4.72
C LEU A 120 23.67 -15.59 3.53
N SER A 121 23.39 -16.57 2.67
CA SER A 121 24.17 -16.81 1.45
C SER A 121 24.20 -15.56 0.56
N CYS A 122 23.04 -14.93 0.36
CA CYS A 122 22.93 -13.69 -0.41
C CYS A 122 23.67 -12.53 0.27
N LEU A 123 23.60 -12.42 1.60
CA LEU A 123 24.33 -11.39 2.34
C LEU A 123 25.85 -11.51 2.14
N HIS A 124 26.39 -12.73 2.16
CA HIS A 124 27.82 -12.96 1.89
C HIS A 124 28.21 -12.61 0.46
N GLN A 125 27.34 -12.83 -0.51
CA GLN A 125 27.62 -12.59 -1.92
C GLN A 125 27.49 -11.13 -2.33
N TYR A 126 26.42 -10.43 -1.85
CA TYR A 126 26.04 -9.08 -2.31
C TYR A 126 26.21 -7.99 -1.24
N GLY A 127 26.51 -8.33 0.00
CA GLY A 127 26.55 -7.40 1.11
C GLY A 127 25.14 -6.98 1.59
N VAL A 128 25.09 -5.92 2.40
CA VAL A 128 23.88 -5.51 3.13
C VAL A 128 22.87 -4.71 2.31
N GLY A 129 23.29 -4.16 1.17
CA GLY A 129 22.41 -3.30 0.37
C GLY A 129 22.97 -2.99 -1.01
N SER A 130 22.21 -2.29 -1.81
CA SER A 130 22.47 -2.02 -3.23
C SER A 130 22.82 -0.56 -3.54
N CYS A 131 22.98 0.28 -2.54
CA CYS A 131 23.45 1.67 -2.62
C CYS A 131 22.57 2.67 -3.39
N GLY A 132 21.47 2.26 -4.01
CA GLY A 132 20.66 3.17 -4.82
C GLY A 132 19.32 2.61 -5.30
N PRO A 133 18.56 3.42 -6.00
CA PRO A 133 17.32 3.01 -6.63
C PRO A 133 17.54 1.98 -7.74
N ARG A 134 16.49 1.22 -8.07
CA ARG A 134 16.51 0.17 -9.09
C ARG A 134 17.04 0.66 -10.45
N GLY A 135 16.70 1.85 -10.86
CA GLY A 135 17.15 2.47 -12.12
C GLY A 135 18.56 3.09 -12.07
N PHE A 136 19.18 3.18 -10.89
CA PHE A 136 20.47 3.86 -10.68
C PHE A 136 21.45 2.95 -9.92
N TYR A 137 21.85 1.85 -10.54
CA TYR A 137 22.80 0.86 -10.01
C TYR A 137 22.34 0.09 -8.75
N GLY A 138 21.07 0.24 -8.33
CA GLY A 138 20.51 -0.49 -7.17
C GLY A 138 19.92 -1.85 -7.55
N THR A 139 20.03 -2.32 -8.79
CA THR A 139 19.52 -3.63 -9.21
C THR A 139 20.61 -4.68 -9.17
N THR A 140 20.36 -5.76 -8.45
CA THR A 140 21.15 -6.98 -8.48
C THR A 140 20.39 -8.08 -9.24
N GLU A 141 21.07 -9.17 -9.60
CA GLU A 141 20.41 -10.30 -10.26
C GLU A 141 19.32 -10.95 -9.41
N VAL A 142 19.46 -10.92 -8.07
CA VAL A 142 18.47 -11.49 -7.15
C VAL A 142 17.14 -10.78 -7.23
N HIS A 143 17.14 -9.45 -7.48
CA HIS A 143 15.91 -8.71 -7.73
C HIS A 143 15.19 -9.20 -8.99
N LEU A 144 15.95 -9.43 -10.07
CA LEU A 144 15.40 -9.91 -11.33
C LEU A 144 14.90 -11.36 -11.19
N GLN A 145 15.62 -12.20 -10.44
CA GLN A 145 15.19 -13.56 -10.13
C GLN A 145 13.87 -13.55 -9.34
N LEU A 146 13.71 -12.68 -8.34
CA LEU A 146 12.47 -12.61 -7.58
C LEU A 146 11.31 -12.07 -8.45
N GLU A 147 11.55 -11.07 -9.30
CA GLU A 147 10.54 -10.58 -10.26
C GLU A 147 10.07 -11.71 -11.19
N ASP A 148 10.98 -12.46 -11.76
CA ASP A 148 10.67 -13.63 -12.62
C ASP A 148 9.91 -14.73 -11.83
N ARG A 149 10.36 -15.03 -10.60
CA ARG A 149 9.67 -16.02 -9.73
C ARG A 149 8.26 -15.60 -9.38
N LEU A 150 8.02 -14.33 -9.03
CA LEU A 150 6.69 -13.79 -8.75
C LEU A 150 5.79 -13.84 -9.99
N ALA A 151 6.31 -13.44 -11.15
CA ALA A 151 5.55 -13.50 -12.40
C ALA A 151 5.08 -14.93 -12.71
N ARG A 152 5.99 -15.91 -12.58
CA ARG A 152 5.65 -17.34 -12.77
C ARG A 152 4.69 -17.84 -11.70
N PHE A 153 4.93 -17.50 -10.44
CA PHE A 153 4.08 -17.91 -9.32
C PHE A 153 2.63 -17.47 -9.49
N PHE A 154 2.41 -16.22 -9.91
CA PHE A 154 1.06 -15.69 -10.19
C PHE A 154 0.53 -16.03 -11.60
N ASN A 155 1.34 -16.66 -12.45
CA ASN A 155 1.01 -16.91 -13.86
C ASN A 155 0.66 -15.62 -14.62
N THR A 156 1.51 -14.59 -14.46
CA THR A 156 1.43 -13.30 -15.12
C THR A 156 2.64 -13.07 -16.04
N GLU A 157 2.59 -12.03 -16.89
CA GLU A 157 3.67 -11.74 -17.83
C GLU A 157 4.91 -11.18 -17.16
N ALA A 158 4.72 -10.36 -16.11
CA ALA A 158 5.82 -9.67 -15.42
C ALA A 158 5.49 -9.32 -13.98
N ALA A 159 6.55 -9.01 -13.22
CA ALA A 159 6.47 -8.46 -11.88
C ALA A 159 7.45 -7.29 -11.70
N ILE A 160 7.19 -6.43 -10.73
CA ILE A 160 8.07 -5.33 -10.30
C ILE A 160 8.13 -5.30 -8.78
N LEU A 161 9.33 -5.10 -8.24
CA LEU A 161 9.60 -5.02 -6.81
C LEU A 161 9.71 -3.59 -6.33
N TYR A 162 9.17 -3.36 -5.14
CA TYR A 162 9.33 -2.13 -4.36
C TYR A 162 10.07 -2.43 -3.04
N ALA A 163 10.77 -1.43 -2.52
CA ALA A 163 11.54 -1.60 -1.28
C ALA A 163 10.66 -1.82 -0.03
N TYR A 164 9.43 -1.30 -0.05
CA TYR A 164 8.48 -1.37 1.07
C TYR A 164 7.07 -1.67 0.56
N GLY A 165 6.31 -2.45 1.32
CA GLY A 165 4.92 -2.75 1.02
C GLY A 165 4.05 -1.50 0.91
N PHE A 166 4.19 -0.56 1.85
CA PHE A 166 3.48 0.73 1.82
C PHE A 166 3.72 1.50 0.51
N SER A 167 4.97 1.59 0.07
CA SER A 167 5.33 2.36 -1.14
C SER A 167 4.81 1.73 -2.42
N THR A 168 4.47 0.45 -2.40
CA THR A 168 3.93 -0.29 -3.55
C THR A 168 2.60 0.30 -3.99
N SER A 169 1.58 0.22 -3.14
CA SER A 169 0.23 0.73 -3.44
C SER A 169 0.21 2.25 -3.58
N ALA A 170 0.97 2.97 -2.72
CA ALA A 170 1.10 4.43 -2.78
C ALA A 170 1.73 4.93 -4.09
N SER A 171 2.52 4.10 -4.78
CA SER A 171 3.19 4.47 -6.04
C SER A 171 2.52 3.85 -7.28
N ALA A 172 2.01 2.62 -7.18
CA ALA A 172 1.42 1.93 -8.32
C ALA A 172 0.12 2.59 -8.78
N ILE A 173 -0.77 2.96 -7.86
CA ILE A 173 -2.04 3.62 -8.20
C ILE A 173 -1.82 4.91 -8.99
N PRO A 174 -1.02 5.90 -8.53
CA PRO A 174 -0.80 7.14 -9.26
C PRO A 174 0.05 6.98 -10.52
N ALA A 175 0.71 5.85 -10.72
CA ALA A 175 1.36 5.55 -12.00
C ALA A 175 0.33 5.43 -13.14
N TYR A 176 -0.85 4.89 -12.85
CA TYR A 176 -1.91 4.67 -13.84
C TYR A 176 -3.03 5.69 -13.78
N ALA A 177 -3.60 5.89 -12.61
CA ALA A 177 -4.73 6.78 -12.42
C ALA A 177 -4.23 8.21 -12.24
N LYS A 178 -4.83 9.17 -12.94
CA LYS A 178 -4.39 10.57 -12.98
C LYS A 178 -5.58 11.53 -12.93
N ASN A 179 -5.29 12.82 -12.85
CA ASN A 179 -6.32 13.85 -12.93
C ASN A 179 -7.20 13.66 -14.18
N GLY A 180 -8.51 13.65 -14.00
CA GLY A 180 -9.50 13.36 -15.03
C GLY A 180 -10.05 11.93 -15.01
N ASP A 181 -9.38 11.00 -14.35
CA ASP A 181 -9.85 9.63 -14.13
C ASP A 181 -10.79 9.53 -12.93
N ILE A 182 -11.48 8.39 -12.81
CA ILE A 182 -12.38 8.09 -11.69
C ILE A 182 -11.93 6.77 -11.05
N ILE A 183 -11.82 6.78 -9.72
CA ILE A 183 -11.54 5.58 -8.95
C ILE A 183 -12.69 5.32 -7.98
N TYR A 184 -13.27 4.14 -8.08
CA TYR A 184 -14.22 3.60 -7.10
C TYR A 184 -13.44 2.78 -6.08
N ALA A 185 -13.37 3.26 -4.85
CA ALA A 185 -12.64 2.59 -3.77
C ALA A 185 -13.59 2.12 -2.69
N ASP A 186 -13.35 0.94 -2.14
CA ASP A 186 -14.03 0.52 -0.91
C ASP A 186 -13.66 1.49 0.21
N GLU A 187 -14.63 1.85 1.05
CA GLU A 187 -14.41 2.84 2.10
C GLU A 187 -13.47 2.39 3.22
N MET A 188 -13.22 1.08 3.34
CA MET A 188 -12.36 0.49 4.37
C MET A 188 -10.95 0.13 3.87
N VAL A 189 -10.56 0.59 2.67
CA VAL A 189 -9.20 0.37 2.18
C VAL A 189 -8.14 0.95 3.12
N ASN A 190 -7.00 0.25 3.23
CA ASN A 190 -5.91 0.60 4.12
C ASN A 190 -5.25 1.95 3.76
N PHE A 191 -4.45 2.46 4.68
CA PHE A 191 -3.81 3.77 4.54
C PHE A 191 -2.87 3.88 3.33
N ALA A 192 -2.14 2.83 2.97
CA ALA A 192 -1.25 2.85 1.80
C ALA A 192 -2.04 3.06 0.50
N LEU A 193 -3.18 2.37 0.35
CA LEU A 193 -4.11 2.58 -0.76
C LEU A 193 -4.66 4.01 -0.76
N GLN A 194 -5.10 4.52 0.40
CA GLN A 194 -5.60 5.91 0.50
C GLN A 194 -4.56 6.95 0.07
N ARG A 195 -3.27 6.75 0.40
CA ARG A 195 -2.19 7.61 -0.09
C ARG A 195 -2.02 7.53 -1.60
N GLY A 196 -2.08 6.32 -2.17
CA GLY A 196 -2.08 6.13 -3.62
C GLY A 196 -3.26 6.80 -4.33
N LEU A 197 -4.46 6.65 -3.76
CA LEU A 197 -5.67 7.32 -4.24
C LEU A 197 -5.50 8.84 -4.26
N GLN A 198 -5.04 9.42 -3.16
CA GLN A 198 -4.81 10.87 -3.05
C GLN A 198 -3.73 11.36 -4.03
N ALA A 199 -2.62 10.63 -4.16
CA ALA A 199 -1.52 10.98 -5.05
C ALA A 199 -1.91 10.93 -6.53
N SER A 200 -2.91 10.11 -6.90
CA SER A 200 -3.42 9.99 -8.27
C SER A 200 -4.09 11.28 -8.77
N ARG A 201 -4.58 12.13 -7.89
CA ARG A 201 -5.40 13.31 -8.18
C ARG A 201 -6.66 13.01 -9.00
N SER A 202 -7.07 11.75 -9.02
CA SER A 202 -8.30 11.30 -9.67
C SER A 202 -9.53 11.70 -8.84
N ARG A 203 -10.70 11.64 -9.45
CA ARG A 203 -11.96 11.73 -8.70
C ARG A 203 -12.19 10.42 -7.95
N ILE A 204 -12.11 10.46 -6.63
CA ILE A 204 -12.32 9.28 -5.78
C ILE A 204 -13.78 9.21 -5.36
N VAL A 205 -14.42 8.07 -5.62
CA VAL A 205 -15.79 7.76 -5.24
C VAL A 205 -15.76 6.55 -4.33
N TYR A 206 -16.09 6.74 -3.05
CA TYR A 206 -16.12 5.65 -2.09
C TYR A 206 -17.46 4.92 -2.14
N PHE A 207 -17.42 3.59 -2.19
CA PHE A 207 -18.59 2.74 -1.99
C PHE A 207 -18.54 2.10 -0.61
N ARG A 208 -19.70 1.73 -0.08
CA ARG A 208 -19.82 1.10 1.23
C ARG A 208 -19.05 -0.23 1.25
N HIS A 209 -18.44 -0.52 2.38
CA HIS A 209 -17.61 -1.69 2.56
C HIS A 209 -18.28 -2.98 2.06
N ASN A 210 -17.63 -3.67 1.12
CA ASN A 210 -18.08 -4.93 0.49
C ASN A 210 -19.48 -4.87 -0.18
N ASP A 211 -20.06 -3.68 -0.37
CA ASP A 211 -21.39 -3.50 -0.95
C ASP A 211 -21.31 -3.30 -2.47
N VAL A 212 -21.36 -4.43 -3.19
CA VAL A 212 -21.33 -4.47 -4.66
C VAL A 212 -22.58 -3.79 -5.26
N ASP A 213 -23.74 -3.89 -4.59
CA ASP A 213 -24.98 -3.24 -5.06
C ASP A 213 -24.88 -1.71 -4.95
N HIS A 214 -24.24 -1.20 -3.89
CA HIS A 214 -23.97 0.23 -3.78
C HIS A 214 -22.98 0.68 -4.86
N LEU A 215 -21.92 -0.09 -5.12
CA LEU A 215 -20.99 0.20 -6.22
C LEU A 215 -21.73 0.25 -7.56
N GLU A 216 -22.61 -0.71 -7.84
CA GLU A 216 -23.40 -0.71 -9.08
C GLU A 216 -24.30 0.51 -9.20
N LYS A 217 -24.93 0.96 -8.11
CA LYS A 217 -25.74 2.21 -8.12
C LYS A 217 -24.89 3.42 -8.49
N LEU A 218 -23.67 3.52 -7.95
CA LEU A 218 -22.74 4.61 -8.27
C LEU A 218 -22.30 4.56 -9.75
N LEU A 219 -22.09 3.36 -10.28
CA LEU A 219 -21.75 3.16 -11.71
C LEU A 219 -22.89 3.55 -12.63
N LYS A 220 -24.15 3.21 -12.30
CA LYS A 220 -25.34 3.63 -13.06
C LYS A 220 -25.50 5.16 -13.08
N VAL A 221 -25.24 5.83 -11.96
CA VAL A 221 -25.22 7.30 -11.94
C VAL A 221 -24.15 7.85 -12.88
N GLN A 222 -22.96 7.24 -12.89
CA GLN A 222 -21.90 7.65 -13.79
C GLN A 222 -22.22 7.39 -15.27
N GLU A 223 -22.91 6.31 -15.61
CA GLU A 223 -23.37 6.08 -17.01
C GLU A 223 -24.27 7.21 -17.51
N VAL A 224 -25.17 7.72 -16.66
CA VAL A 224 -26.03 8.86 -17.00
C VAL A 224 -25.20 10.12 -17.24
N GLU A 225 -24.15 10.37 -16.43
CA GLU A 225 -23.24 11.48 -16.66
C GLU A 225 -22.39 11.31 -17.93
N ASP A 226 -21.92 10.11 -18.19
CA ASP A 226 -21.13 9.77 -19.37
C ASP A 226 -21.94 9.98 -20.67
N ALA A 227 -23.24 9.68 -20.65
CA ALA A 227 -24.14 9.88 -21.79
C ALA A 227 -24.29 11.35 -22.18
N LYS A 228 -24.08 12.30 -21.24
CA LYS A 228 -24.13 13.75 -21.51
C LYS A 228 -22.93 14.26 -22.31
N ASP A 229 -21.76 13.64 -22.12
CA ASP A 229 -20.51 13.98 -22.84
C ASP A 229 -19.73 12.70 -23.23
N PRO A 230 -20.11 12.04 -24.32
CA PRO A 230 -19.46 10.80 -24.76
C PRO A 230 -17.97 10.96 -25.09
N LYS A 231 -17.53 12.15 -25.53
CA LYS A 231 -16.11 12.40 -25.84
C LYS A 231 -15.27 12.37 -24.57
N ARG A 232 -15.73 13.05 -23.52
CA ARG A 232 -15.09 13.04 -22.20
C ARG A 232 -15.16 11.64 -21.58
N ALA A 233 -16.30 10.97 -21.67
CA ALA A 233 -16.49 9.63 -21.14
C ALA A 233 -15.48 8.62 -21.72
N ASN A 234 -15.23 8.67 -23.04
CA ASN A 234 -14.26 7.81 -23.72
C ASN A 234 -12.80 8.11 -23.32
N ALA A 235 -12.48 9.33 -22.92
CA ALA A 235 -11.16 9.71 -22.47
C ALA A 235 -10.94 9.41 -20.97
N THR A 236 -12.01 9.29 -20.19
CA THR A 236 -11.97 9.05 -18.74
C THR A 236 -11.79 7.58 -18.45
N ARG A 237 -10.68 7.22 -17.80
CA ARG A 237 -10.46 5.85 -17.31
C ARG A 237 -11.13 5.68 -15.97
N LYS A 238 -11.64 4.48 -15.73
CA LYS A 238 -12.36 4.13 -14.50
C LYS A 238 -11.75 2.90 -13.87
N PHE A 239 -11.55 2.96 -12.55
CA PHE A 239 -10.88 1.93 -11.78
C PHE A 239 -11.72 1.53 -10.58
N ILE A 240 -11.59 0.27 -10.15
CA ILE A 240 -12.01 -0.23 -8.84
C ILE A 240 -10.75 -0.50 -8.04
N VAL A 241 -10.73 -0.11 -6.74
CA VAL A 241 -9.66 -0.42 -5.80
C VAL A 241 -10.26 -1.12 -4.58
N ALA A 242 -9.74 -2.31 -4.28
CA ALA A 242 -10.17 -3.18 -3.19
C ALA A 242 -9.00 -3.98 -2.61
N GLU A 243 -9.20 -4.60 -1.44
CA GLU A 243 -8.24 -5.52 -0.84
C GLU A 243 -8.78 -6.95 -0.88
N GLY A 244 -7.94 -7.96 -1.01
CA GLY A 244 -8.35 -9.37 -0.96
C GLY A 244 -8.84 -9.77 0.45
N ILE A 245 -8.07 -9.43 1.48
CA ILE A 245 -8.49 -9.34 2.87
C ILE A 245 -8.25 -7.91 3.33
N TYR A 246 -9.27 -7.27 3.86
CA TYR A 246 -9.15 -5.89 4.35
C TYR A 246 -8.40 -5.82 5.68
N LEU A 247 -7.30 -5.09 5.70
CA LEU A 247 -6.51 -4.92 6.93
C LEU A 247 -7.33 -4.27 8.05
N ASN A 248 -8.22 -3.34 7.71
CA ASN A 248 -8.99 -2.54 8.67
C ASN A 248 -10.20 -3.24 9.27
N THR A 249 -10.65 -4.36 8.69
CA THR A 249 -11.84 -5.10 9.15
C THR A 249 -11.59 -6.60 9.29
N GLY A 250 -10.55 -7.13 8.67
CA GLY A 250 -10.31 -8.59 8.60
C GLY A 250 -11.32 -9.35 7.72
N THR A 251 -12.17 -8.66 6.96
CA THR A 251 -13.15 -9.28 6.06
C THR A 251 -12.55 -9.63 4.71
N LEU A 252 -13.13 -10.62 4.02
CA LEU A 252 -12.77 -10.97 2.65
C LEU A 252 -13.58 -10.10 1.67
N CYS A 253 -12.96 -9.72 0.55
CA CYS A 253 -13.69 -8.98 -0.49
C CYS A 253 -14.69 -9.86 -1.25
N ASN A 254 -15.74 -9.24 -1.78
CA ASN A 254 -16.64 -9.89 -2.76
C ASN A 254 -16.02 -9.80 -4.17
N LEU A 255 -14.90 -10.53 -4.37
CA LEU A 255 -14.14 -10.45 -5.63
C LEU A 255 -14.97 -10.82 -6.85
N ALA A 256 -15.83 -11.84 -6.75
CA ALA A 256 -16.68 -12.25 -7.86
C ALA A 256 -17.64 -11.13 -8.31
N GLY A 257 -18.24 -10.42 -7.36
CA GLY A 257 -19.09 -9.28 -7.62
C GLY A 257 -18.33 -8.11 -8.26
N LEU A 258 -17.12 -7.82 -7.76
CA LEU A 258 -16.26 -6.77 -8.34
C LEU A 258 -15.86 -7.09 -9.78
N VAL A 259 -15.49 -8.33 -10.07
CA VAL A 259 -15.14 -8.79 -11.43
C VAL A 259 -16.35 -8.70 -12.39
N ALA A 260 -17.54 -9.08 -11.93
CA ALA A 260 -18.76 -8.95 -12.73
C ALA A 260 -19.04 -7.48 -13.10
N LEU A 261 -18.90 -6.55 -12.16
CA LEU A 261 -19.05 -5.12 -12.43
C LEU A 261 -17.94 -4.58 -13.32
N ARG A 262 -16.69 -5.01 -13.09
CA ARG A 262 -15.56 -4.65 -13.95
C ARG A 262 -15.84 -4.99 -15.41
N GLN A 263 -16.29 -6.21 -15.69
CA GLN A 263 -16.59 -6.67 -17.05
C GLN A 263 -17.75 -5.89 -17.66
N ARG A 264 -18.85 -5.73 -16.91
CA ARG A 264 -20.07 -5.06 -17.38
C ARG A 264 -19.84 -3.59 -17.70
N TYR A 265 -19.14 -2.85 -16.83
CA TYR A 265 -18.92 -1.42 -16.95
C TYR A 265 -17.56 -1.05 -17.55
N LYS A 266 -16.79 -2.04 -18.04
CA LYS A 266 -15.45 -1.87 -18.64
C LYS A 266 -14.49 -1.08 -17.76
N LEU A 267 -14.45 -1.45 -16.47
CA LEU A 267 -13.56 -0.88 -15.48
C LEU A 267 -12.24 -1.65 -15.45
N ARG A 268 -11.25 -1.12 -14.76
CA ARG A 268 -10.01 -1.80 -14.40
C ARG A 268 -10.01 -2.09 -12.90
N LEU A 269 -9.59 -3.28 -12.52
CA LEU A 269 -9.55 -3.72 -11.13
C LEU A 269 -8.11 -3.70 -10.63
N PHE A 270 -7.86 -2.92 -9.57
CA PHE A 270 -6.64 -2.93 -8.78
C PHE A 270 -6.94 -3.63 -7.46
N LEU A 271 -6.26 -4.73 -7.22
CA LEU A 271 -6.46 -5.59 -6.05
C LEU A 271 -5.20 -5.60 -5.19
N ASP A 272 -5.35 -5.26 -3.92
CA ASP A 272 -4.28 -5.36 -2.93
C ASP A 272 -4.40 -6.70 -2.18
N GLU A 273 -3.41 -7.56 -2.38
CA GLU A 273 -3.30 -8.87 -1.74
C GLU A 273 -2.33 -8.86 -0.55
N SER A 274 -2.06 -7.70 0.04
CA SER A 274 -1.04 -7.59 1.11
C SER A 274 -1.28 -8.48 2.31
N VAL A 275 -2.54 -8.75 2.67
CA VAL A 275 -2.91 -9.67 3.76
C VAL A 275 -3.24 -11.06 3.20
N SER A 276 -3.83 -11.13 2.03
CA SER A 276 -4.33 -12.37 1.43
C SER A 276 -3.26 -13.21 0.72
N PHE A 277 -2.19 -12.60 0.19
CA PHE A 277 -1.03 -13.31 -0.33
C PHE A 277 -0.39 -14.18 0.75
N GLY A 278 -0.21 -15.47 0.47
CA GLY A 278 0.28 -16.46 1.41
C GLY A 278 -0.76 -16.97 2.42
N THR A 279 -1.93 -16.32 2.56
CA THR A 279 -2.92 -16.67 3.58
C THR A 279 -4.24 -17.21 3.02
N LEU A 280 -4.49 -16.97 1.74
CA LEU A 280 -5.66 -17.46 1.01
C LEU A 280 -5.29 -18.20 -0.26
N GLY A 281 -6.20 -19.13 -0.62
CA GLY A 281 -6.08 -19.97 -1.81
C GLY A 281 -5.10 -21.13 -1.65
N PRO A 282 -5.38 -22.29 -2.27
CA PRO A 282 -4.59 -23.50 -2.07
C PRO A 282 -3.13 -23.38 -2.54
N HIS A 283 -2.84 -22.42 -3.41
CA HIS A 283 -1.48 -22.16 -3.91
C HIS A 283 -0.85 -20.89 -3.28
N CYS A 284 -1.38 -20.38 -2.17
CA CYS A 284 -0.91 -19.16 -1.50
C CYS A 284 -0.98 -17.85 -2.35
N ARG A 285 -1.77 -17.85 -3.43
CA ARG A 285 -1.86 -16.71 -4.38
C ARG A 285 -2.89 -15.67 -4.00
N GLY A 286 -3.51 -15.78 -2.82
CA GLY A 286 -4.46 -14.79 -2.31
C GLY A 286 -5.90 -14.99 -2.75
N ALA A 287 -6.66 -13.89 -2.80
CA ALA A 287 -8.10 -13.91 -3.06
C ALA A 287 -8.45 -14.43 -4.46
N THR A 288 -7.64 -14.14 -5.46
CA THR A 288 -7.85 -14.67 -6.84
C THR A 288 -7.85 -16.20 -6.85
N ASP A 289 -6.92 -16.82 -6.16
CA ASP A 289 -6.79 -18.27 -6.03
C ASP A 289 -7.92 -18.85 -5.16
N HIS A 290 -8.27 -18.19 -4.06
CA HIS A 290 -9.34 -18.60 -3.14
C HIS A 290 -10.72 -18.61 -3.80
N PHE A 291 -11.04 -17.58 -4.58
CA PHE A 291 -12.34 -17.46 -5.26
C PHE A 291 -12.35 -18.06 -6.68
N ASN A 292 -11.27 -18.73 -7.08
CA ASN A 292 -11.09 -19.30 -8.43
C ASN A 292 -11.34 -18.26 -9.55
N VAL A 293 -10.86 -17.04 -9.34
CA VAL A 293 -10.90 -15.96 -10.32
C VAL A 293 -9.61 -15.99 -11.15
N GLN A 294 -9.73 -15.98 -12.46
CA GLN A 294 -8.56 -15.93 -13.32
C GLN A 294 -7.78 -14.63 -13.13
N ILE A 295 -6.48 -14.72 -13.00
CA ILE A 295 -5.62 -13.55 -12.73
C ILE A 295 -5.77 -12.43 -13.77
N LYS A 296 -6.08 -12.76 -15.04
CA LYS A 296 -6.33 -11.78 -16.10
C LYS A 296 -7.54 -10.88 -15.87
N GLU A 297 -8.43 -11.23 -14.92
CA GLU A 297 -9.56 -10.39 -14.53
C GLU A 297 -9.14 -9.29 -13.55
N VAL A 298 -7.90 -9.32 -13.07
CA VAL A 298 -7.29 -8.27 -12.24
C VAL A 298 -6.26 -7.54 -13.10
N ASP A 299 -6.47 -6.23 -13.30
CA ASP A 299 -5.58 -5.42 -14.17
C ASP A 299 -4.26 -5.08 -13.49
N LEU A 300 -4.25 -4.95 -12.17
CA LEU A 300 -3.07 -4.75 -11.35
C LEU A 300 -3.26 -5.45 -10.01
N LEU A 301 -2.44 -6.43 -9.74
CA LEU A 301 -2.36 -7.06 -8.41
C LEU A 301 -1.14 -6.52 -7.68
N MET A 302 -1.36 -6.05 -6.46
CA MET A 302 -0.33 -5.54 -5.55
C MET A 302 -0.25 -6.42 -4.32
N GLY A 303 0.92 -6.54 -3.72
CA GLY A 303 1.10 -7.29 -2.49
C GLY A 303 2.35 -6.91 -1.73
N THR A 304 2.49 -7.41 -0.50
CA THR A 304 3.67 -7.20 0.34
C THR A 304 4.41 -8.50 0.62
N LEU A 305 5.71 -8.39 0.87
CA LEU A 305 6.59 -9.48 1.29
C LEU A 305 6.74 -9.52 2.83
N GLU A 306 5.87 -8.82 3.55
CA GLU A 306 5.95 -8.64 5.00
C GLU A 306 5.22 -9.77 5.73
N GLY A 307 3.89 -9.77 5.70
CA GLY A 307 3.07 -10.63 6.53
C GLY A 307 3.22 -12.13 6.28
N ALA A 308 3.31 -12.54 5.02
CA ALA A 308 3.44 -13.95 4.66
C ALA A 308 4.90 -14.41 4.55
N CYS A 309 5.79 -13.56 4.03
CA CYS A 309 7.19 -13.91 3.83
C CYS A 309 8.08 -13.61 5.04
N GLY A 310 7.61 -12.81 6.01
CA GLY A 310 8.39 -12.42 7.19
C GLY A 310 9.57 -11.51 6.88
N GLY A 311 9.54 -10.82 5.74
CA GLY A 311 10.58 -9.91 5.28
C GLY A 311 10.10 -8.45 5.23
N ALA A 312 10.61 -7.72 4.25
CA ALA A 312 10.13 -6.39 3.88
C ALA A 312 10.06 -6.29 2.36
N GLY A 313 9.33 -5.29 1.87
CA GLY A 313 9.17 -5.06 0.45
C GLY A 313 7.77 -5.29 -0.04
N GLY A 314 7.55 -4.96 -1.30
CA GLY A 314 6.30 -5.23 -1.96
C GLY A 314 6.49 -5.47 -3.45
N PHE A 315 5.43 -5.86 -4.10
CA PHE A 315 5.46 -6.20 -5.51
C PHE A 315 4.15 -5.84 -6.20
N CYS A 316 4.24 -5.65 -7.52
CA CYS A 316 3.08 -5.68 -8.40
C CYS A 316 3.31 -6.72 -9.47
N VAL A 317 2.22 -7.40 -9.87
CA VAL A 317 2.22 -8.34 -11.00
C VAL A 317 1.12 -7.97 -11.98
N GLY A 318 1.34 -8.29 -13.25
CA GLY A 318 0.39 -8.00 -14.31
C GLY A 318 0.99 -8.20 -15.70
N THR A 319 0.44 -7.51 -16.70
CA THR A 319 1.00 -7.52 -18.05
C THR A 319 2.33 -6.77 -18.13
N ASN A 320 3.16 -7.09 -19.12
CA ASN A 320 4.41 -6.36 -19.37
C ASN A 320 4.19 -4.86 -19.48
N PHE A 321 3.13 -4.44 -20.17
CA PHE A 321 2.79 -3.02 -20.30
C PHE A 321 2.58 -2.35 -18.94
N VAL A 322 1.86 -3.02 -18.04
CA VAL A 322 1.56 -2.52 -16.69
C VAL A 322 2.84 -2.43 -15.86
N VAL A 323 3.70 -3.44 -15.91
CA VAL A 323 4.94 -3.48 -15.14
C VAL A 323 5.97 -2.46 -15.65
N GLU A 324 6.25 -2.44 -16.95
CA GLU A 324 7.24 -1.54 -17.54
C GLU A 324 6.85 -0.05 -17.36
N HIS A 325 5.55 0.26 -17.41
CA HIS A 325 5.10 1.62 -17.13
C HIS A 325 5.46 2.08 -15.71
N GLN A 326 5.39 1.19 -14.71
CA GLN A 326 5.76 1.53 -13.33
C GLN A 326 7.26 1.80 -13.16
N ARG A 327 8.14 1.15 -13.95
CA ARG A 327 9.59 1.39 -13.89
C ARG A 327 9.98 2.84 -14.15
N LEU A 328 9.15 3.56 -14.92
CA LEU A 328 9.38 4.98 -15.26
C LEU A 328 8.49 5.96 -14.50
N SER A 329 7.39 5.50 -13.94
CA SER A 329 6.39 6.38 -13.33
C SER A 329 6.03 6.04 -11.88
N GLY A 330 6.47 4.91 -11.36
CA GLY A 330 6.30 4.54 -9.95
C GLY A 330 7.30 5.28 -9.07
N LEU A 331 6.84 6.29 -8.32
CA LEU A 331 7.73 7.15 -7.53
C LEU A 331 8.54 6.36 -6.49
N GLY A 332 7.92 5.40 -5.80
CA GLY A 332 8.60 4.54 -4.83
C GLY A 332 9.60 3.57 -5.47
N TYR A 333 9.47 3.29 -6.76
CA TYR A 333 10.48 2.52 -7.51
C TYR A 333 11.64 3.40 -7.97
N CYS A 334 11.34 4.58 -8.53
CA CYS A 334 12.33 5.45 -9.13
C CYS A 334 13.23 6.16 -8.10
N PHE A 335 12.68 6.52 -6.94
CA PHE A 335 13.31 7.44 -5.98
C PHE A 335 13.57 6.84 -4.60
N SER A 336 13.35 5.54 -4.41
CA SER A 336 13.68 4.81 -3.19
C SER A 336 14.88 3.91 -3.44
N ALA A 337 15.72 3.69 -2.43
CA ALA A 337 16.71 2.62 -2.46
C ALA A 337 16.00 1.29 -2.71
N SER A 338 16.65 0.39 -3.46
CA SER A 338 16.07 -0.92 -3.74
C SER A 338 16.01 -1.80 -2.50
N LEU A 339 15.12 -2.78 -2.53
CA LEU A 339 15.02 -3.82 -1.51
C LEU A 339 16.40 -4.44 -1.23
N PRO A 340 16.84 -4.62 0.02
CA PRO A 340 18.07 -5.34 0.31
C PRO A 340 18.09 -6.72 -0.36
N PRO A 341 19.17 -7.09 -1.09
CA PRO A 341 19.21 -8.35 -1.85
C PRO A 341 18.94 -9.61 -1.01
N MET A 342 19.37 -9.61 0.25
CA MET A 342 19.13 -10.73 1.17
C MET A 342 17.64 -10.97 1.43
N LEU A 343 16.81 -9.91 1.48
CA LEU A 343 15.36 -10.02 1.68
C LEU A 343 14.67 -10.52 0.40
N ALA A 344 15.20 -10.15 -0.76
CA ALA A 344 14.75 -10.72 -2.03
C ALA A 344 15.06 -12.23 -2.12
N ALA A 345 16.25 -12.64 -1.70
CA ALA A 345 16.64 -14.06 -1.65
C ALA A 345 15.79 -14.86 -0.66
N ALA A 346 15.52 -14.30 0.53
CA ALA A 346 14.60 -14.90 1.50
C ALA A 346 13.21 -15.12 0.89
N SER A 347 12.68 -14.11 0.20
CA SER A 347 11.36 -14.17 -0.44
C SER A 347 11.31 -15.22 -1.57
N ILE A 348 12.39 -15.43 -2.32
CA ILE A 348 12.49 -16.54 -3.31
C ILE A 348 12.34 -17.89 -2.59
N LYS A 349 13.02 -18.06 -1.45
CA LYS A 349 12.90 -19.30 -0.66
C LYS A 349 11.48 -19.52 -0.12
N VAL A 350 10.82 -18.45 0.30
CA VAL A 350 9.41 -18.53 0.72
C VAL A 350 8.51 -18.95 -0.45
N ILE A 351 8.72 -18.45 -1.66
CA ILE A 351 7.96 -18.90 -2.84
C ILE A 351 8.22 -20.39 -3.12
N ASP A 352 9.47 -20.88 -2.96
CA ASP A 352 9.79 -22.31 -3.06
C ASP A 352 8.98 -23.14 -2.04
N VAL A 353 8.81 -22.62 -0.81
CA VAL A 353 7.98 -23.25 0.23
C VAL A 353 6.50 -23.23 -0.16
N PHE A 354 5.99 -22.14 -0.69
CA PHE A 354 4.59 -22.04 -1.15
C PHE A 354 4.28 -23.05 -2.27
N GLU A 355 5.18 -23.21 -3.22
CA GLU A 355 5.01 -24.18 -4.30
C GLU A 355 5.05 -25.63 -3.80
N ARG A 356 5.80 -25.91 -2.75
CA ARG A 356 5.96 -27.25 -2.18
C ARG A 356 4.87 -27.61 -1.16
N GLU A 357 4.50 -26.65 -0.28
CA GLU A 357 3.72 -26.90 0.93
C GLU A 357 2.44 -26.00 1.02
N GLY A 358 2.14 -25.22 -0.02
CA GLY A 358 1.09 -24.18 0.01
C GLY A 358 -0.26 -24.66 0.55
N PRO A 359 -0.85 -25.76 0.06
CA PRO A 359 -2.13 -26.25 0.55
C PRO A 359 -2.13 -26.49 2.06
N ASP A 360 -1.10 -27.16 2.59
CA ASP A 360 -0.99 -27.51 4.01
C ASP A 360 -0.81 -26.24 4.89
N LEU A 361 0.00 -25.28 4.41
CA LEU A 361 0.23 -24.02 5.10
C LEU A 361 -1.05 -23.19 5.23
N VAL A 362 -1.79 -23.04 4.14
CA VAL A 362 -3.04 -22.27 4.14
C VAL A 362 -4.11 -22.95 4.96
N GLU A 363 -4.28 -24.29 4.81
CA GLU A 363 -5.24 -25.05 5.63
C GLU A 363 -4.91 -24.97 7.12
N GLY A 364 -3.62 -25.12 7.47
CA GLY A 364 -3.15 -24.98 8.84
C GLY A 364 -3.46 -23.60 9.42
N LEU A 365 -3.14 -22.54 8.69
CA LEU A 365 -3.45 -21.17 9.10
C LEU A 365 -4.97 -20.95 9.25
N GLN A 366 -5.78 -21.41 8.30
CA GLN A 366 -7.25 -21.22 8.34
C GLN A 366 -7.89 -21.96 9.51
N ARG A 367 -7.41 -23.16 9.86
CA ARG A 367 -7.85 -23.88 11.09
C ARG A 367 -7.55 -23.05 12.33
N THR A 368 -6.31 -22.56 12.46
CA THR A 368 -5.86 -21.73 13.57
C THR A 368 -6.67 -20.42 13.64
N CYS A 369 -6.93 -19.76 12.52
CA CYS A 369 -7.75 -18.55 12.44
C CYS A 369 -9.20 -18.80 12.87
N THR A 370 -9.79 -19.91 12.43
CA THR A 370 -11.16 -20.29 12.75
C THR A 370 -11.30 -20.64 14.24
N HIS A 371 -10.34 -21.39 14.78
CA HIS A 371 -10.29 -21.69 16.22
C HIS A 371 -10.17 -20.41 17.03
N THR A 372 -9.26 -19.51 16.68
CA THR A 372 -9.08 -18.20 17.33
C THR A 372 -10.37 -17.38 17.30
N HIS A 373 -11.05 -17.31 16.14
CA HIS A 373 -12.32 -16.59 16.01
C HIS A 373 -13.40 -17.11 16.95
N ASN A 374 -13.54 -18.44 17.01
CA ASN A 374 -14.54 -19.09 17.87
C ASN A 374 -14.19 -18.96 19.35
N ALA A 375 -12.92 -19.15 19.73
CA ALA A 375 -12.46 -18.99 21.10
C ALA A 375 -12.67 -17.55 21.61
N LEU A 376 -12.32 -16.54 20.81
CA LEU A 376 -12.58 -15.14 21.17
C LEU A 376 -14.08 -14.87 21.31
N LYS A 377 -14.91 -15.31 20.37
CA LYS A 377 -16.40 -15.13 20.47
C LYS A 377 -17.02 -15.81 21.67
N ALA A 378 -16.47 -16.95 22.09
CA ALA A 378 -16.97 -17.68 23.24
C ALA A 378 -16.51 -17.07 24.58
N ALA A 379 -15.29 -16.51 24.62
CA ALA A 379 -14.70 -16.02 25.86
C ALA A 379 -15.04 -14.55 26.16
N LEU A 380 -15.17 -13.71 25.13
CA LEU A 380 -15.33 -12.26 25.31
C LEU A 380 -16.72 -11.88 25.81
N PRO A 381 -16.83 -10.82 26.62
CA PRO A 381 -18.13 -10.31 27.08
C PRO A 381 -18.96 -9.76 25.91
N LYS A 382 -20.27 -9.72 26.04
CA LYS A 382 -21.21 -9.22 25.00
C LYS A 382 -21.01 -7.74 24.65
N THR A 383 -20.22 -7.04 25.45
CA THR A 383 -19.81 -5.63 25.20
C THR A 383 -18.69 -5.50 24.18
N VAL A 384 -18.17 -6.63 23.65
CA VAL A 384 -17.07 -6.66 22.69
C VAL A 384 -17.45 -7.51 21.48
N ASP A 385 -17.36 -6.92 20.29
CA ASP A 385 -17.54 -7.62 19.03
C ASP A 385 -16.21 -8.12 18.46
N VAL A 386 -16.25 -9.33 17.86
CA VAL A 386 -15.14 -9.91 17.10
C VAL A 386 -15.44 -9.75 15.62
N GLU A 387 -14.85 -8.75 14.98
CA GLU A 387 -14.96 -8.48 13.55
C GLU A 387 -13.89 -9.24 12.76
N GLY A 388 -14.21 -9.59 11.52
CA GLY A 388 -13.34 -10.32 10.59
C GLY A 388 -13.90 -11.70 10.23
N ALA A 389 -13.54 -12.18 9.05
CA ALA A 389 -13.92 -13.51 8.59
C ALA A 389 -13.25 -14.59 9.45
N ALA A 390 -13.92 -15.72 9.68
CA ALA A 390 -13.37 -16.79 10.51
C ALA A 390 -11.99 -17.26 10.04
N ILE A 391 -11.80 -17.40 8.74
CA ILE A 391 -10.52 -17.84 8.13
C ILE A 391 -9.47 -16.74 7.98
N SER A 392 -9.83 -15.46 8.23
CA SER A 392 -8.88 -14.34 8.11
C SER A 392 -7.84 -14.38 9.23
N PRO A 393 -6.56 -14.09 8.97
CA PRO A 393 -5.54 -13.97 10.00
C PRO A 393 -5.64 -12.67 10.80
N ILE A 394 -6.51 -11.76 10.40
CA ILE A 394 -6.75 -10.49 11.10
C ILE A 394 -8.13 -10.50 11.75
N LYS A 395 -8.19 -10.17 13.05
CA LYS A 395 -9.41 -9.92 13.79
C LYS A 395 -9.35 -8.55 14.43
N HIS A 396 -10.50 -7.90 14.55
CA HIS A 396 -10.64 -6.66 15.30
C HIS A 396 -11.61 -6.84 16.44
N LEU A 397 -11.16 -6.49 17.66
CA LEU A 397 -12.01 -6.47 18.85
C LEU A 397 -12.48 -5.04 19.05
N ARG A 398 -13.78 -4.81 18.99
CA ARG A 398 -14.41 -3.47 19.12
C ARG A 398 -15.42 -3.46 20.24
N LEU A 399 -15.55 -2.31 20.90
CA LEU A 399 -16.62 -2.12 21.86
C LEU A 399 -17.97 -2.02 21.11
N THR A 400 -19.01 -2.70 21.62
CA THR A 400 -20.35 -2.67 21.01
C THR A 400 -21.01 -1.30 21.17
N GLN A 401 -20.79 -0.66 22.32
CA GLN A 401 -21.25 0.71 22.56
C GLN A 401 -20.20 1.70 22.06
N SER A 402 -20.64 2.66 21.26
CA SER A 402 -19.78 3.75 20.79
C SER A 402 -19.76 4.86 21.82
N SER A 403 -18.58 5.25 22.24
CA SER A 403 -18.30 6.50 22.97
C SER A 403 -17.50 7.46 22.07
N GLU A 404 -16.95 8.51 22.64
CA GLU A 404 -15.97 9.33 21.91
C GLU A 404 -14.74 8.48 21.56
N GLU A 405 -14.20 8.64 20.36
CA GLU A 405 -13.16 7.77 19.82
C GLU A 405 -11.88 7.76 20.68
N GLU A 406 -11.53 8.90 21.27
CA GLU A 406 -10.37 9.03 22.17
C GLU A 406 -10.58 8.26 23.48
N GLU A 407 -11.79 8.27 24.01
CA GLU A 407 -12.16 7.51 25.19
C GLU A 407 -12.14 6.00 24.88
N GLU A 408 -12.71 5.58 23.76
CA GLU A 408 -12.69 4.21 23.28
C GLU A 408 -11.25 3.70 23.12
N GLU A 409 -10.38 4.51 22.51
CA GLU A 409 -8.96 4.17 22.34
C GLU A 409 -8.24 4.06 23.69
N ALA A 410 -8.52 4.94 24.63
CA ALA A 410 -7.93 4.90 25.98
C ALA A 410 -8.36 3.64 26.74
N ILE A 411 -9.62 3.23 26.65
CA ILE A 411 -10.13 1.98 27.21
C ILE A 411 -9.38 0.78 26.59
N LEU A 412 -9.32 0.70 25.27
CA LEU A 412 -8.65 -0.40 24.57
C LEU A 412 -7.15 -0.48 24.87
N ARG A 413 -6.46 0.66 25.12
CA ARG A 413 -5.08 0.67 25.57
C ARG A 413 -4.92 0.03 26.95
N LYS A 414 -5.80 0.34 27.91
CA LYS A 414 -5.80 -0.30 29.22
C LYS A 414 -6.02 -1.81 29.10
N VAL A 415 -6.92 -2.24 28.23
CA VAL A 415 -7.14 -3.69 27.96
C VAL A 415 -5.85 -4.34 27.42
N VAL A 416 -5.13 -3.68 26.52
CA VAL A 416 -3.86 -4.20 26.00
C VAL A 416 -2.82 -4.31 27.12
N GLU A 417 -2.76 -3.36 28.05
CA GLU A 417 -1.85 -3.39 29.22
C GLU A 417 -2.22 -4.53 30.20
N GLU A 418 -3.50 -4.74 30.48
CA GLU A 418 -3.94 -5.86 31.30
C GLU A 418 -3.68 -7.21 30.63
N ALA A 419 -3.93 -7.34 29.31
CA ALA A 419 -3.62 -8.56 28.57
C ALA A 419 -2.11 -8.88 28.59
N GLN A 420 -1.27 -7.85 28.59
CA GLN A 420 0.19 -7.99 28.73
C GLN A 420 0.57 -8.61 30.09
N GLN A 421 -0.10 -8.22 31.17
CA GLN A 421 0.12 -8.83 32.51
C GLN A 421 -0.30 -10.31 32.54
N GLU A 422 -1.27 -10.69 31.73
CA GLU A 422 -1.71 -12.09 31.55
C GLU A 422 -0.85 -12.86 30.52
N GLY A 423 0.24 -12.28 30.02
CA GLY A 423 1.19 -12.95 29.13
C GLY A 423 0.87 -12.91 27.64
N VAL A 424 0.01 -11.97 27.20
CA VAL A 424 -0.39 -11.83 25.79
C VAL A 424 -0.01 -10.45 25.23
N ALA A 425 0.72 -10.41 24.13
CA ALA A 425 1.05 -9.20 23.41
C ALA A 425 -0.05 -8.88 22.38
N LEU A 426 -0.67 -7.71 22.53
CA LEU A 426 -1.68 -7.16 21.66
C LEU A 426 -1.30 -5.75 21.19
N THR A 427 -2.00 -5.23 20.20
CA THR A 427 -1.87 -3.85 19.75
C THR A 427 -3.22 -3.21 19.46
N VAL A 428 -3.39 -1.96 19.89
CA VAL A 428 -4.49 -1.13 19.41
C VAL A 428 -4.19 -0.74 17.96
N ALA A 429 -5.16 -0.89 17.08
CA ALA A 429 -5.01 -0.46 15.68
C ALA A 429 -4.88 1.06 15.63
N ALA A 430 -3.72 1.54 15.19
CA ALA A 430 -3.43 2.96 15.09
C ALA A 430 -3.86 3.50 13.71
N TYR A 431 -4.60 4.59 13.72
CA TYR A 431 -5.06 5.29 12.54
C TYR A 431 -4.58 6.75 12.56
N LEU A 432 -4.19 7.27 11.39
CA LEU A 432 -3.83 8.67 11.23
C LEU A 432 -5.08 9.50 10.94
N ARG A 433 -5.92 9.73 11.96
CA ARG A 433 -7.27 10.29 11.87
C ARG A 433 -7.36 11.60 11.09
N GLN A 434 -6.35 12.47 11.18
CA GLN A 434 -6.30 13.73 10.43
C GLN A 434 -5.95 13.53 8.94
N GLN A 435 -5.40 12.38 8.57
CA GLN A 435 -4.92 12.09 7.22
C GLN A 435 -5.76 11.03 6.51
N GLU A 436 -6.39 10.12 7.25
CA GLU A 436 -7.29 9.11 6.71
C GLU A 436 -8.69 9.70 6.53
N ARG A 437 -9.27 9.45 5.36
CA ARG A 437 -10.57 10.03 5.05
C ARG A 437 -11.70 9.41 5.85
N ARG A 438 -11.62 8.12 6.13
CA ARG A 438 -12.59 7.35 6.91
C ARG A 438 -11.84 6.38 7.81
N PRO A 439 -11.22 6.89 8.88
CA PRO A 439 -10.55 6.02 9.82
C PRO A 439 -11.59 5.08 10.46
N PRO A 440 -11.29 3.78 10.55
CA PRO A 440 -12.14 2.87 11.29
C PRO A 440 -12.27 3.27 12.77
N ARG A 441 -13.33 2.81 13.44
CA ARG A 441 -13.45 2.93 14.89
C ARG A 441 -12.27 2.25 15.59
N PRO A 442 -11.89 2.72 16.78
CA PRO A 442 -10.84 2.08 17.58
C PRO A 442 -11.07 0.59 17.75
N SER A 443 -10.02 -0.18 17.75
CA SER A 443 -10.07 -1.63 17.93
C SER A 443 -8.74 -2.18 18.41
N ILE A 444 -8.76 -3.33 19.10
CA ILE A 444 -7.57 -4.16 19.27
C ILE A 444 -7.46 -5.04 18.04
N ARG A 445 -6.34 -4.96 17.32
CA ARG A 445 -6.05 -5.85 16.21
C ARG A 445 -5.35 -7.10 16.71
N VAL A 446 -5.97 -8.25 16.49
CA VAL A 446 -5.40 -9.56 16.75
C VAL A 446 -4.89 -10.15 15.45
N SER A 447 -3.59 -10.43 15.39
CA SER A 447 -2.93 -11.08 14.26
C SER A 447 -2.67 -12.54 14.61
N VAL A 448 -3.21 -13.46 13.80
CA VAL A 448 -3.14 -14.90 14.02
C VAL A 448 -1.99 -15.49 13.21
N SER A 449 -1.15 -16.30 13.84
CA SER A 449 -0.07 -17.07 13.19
C SER A 449 -0.37 -18.56 13.16
N ALA A 450 0.00 -19.22 12.07
CA ALA A 450 -0.12 -20.68 11.93
C ALA A 450 0.65 -21.46 12.99
N ASN A 451 1.64 -20.86 13.64
CA ASN A 451 2.47 -21.48 14.65
C ASN A 451 1.78 -21.59 16.04
N LEU A 452 0.61 -21.00 16.22
CA LEU A 452 -0.15 -21.05 17.47
C LEU A 452 -0.82 -22.41 17.63
N THR A 453 -0.78 -22.94 18.83
CA THR A 453 -1.54 -24.15 19.21
C THR A 453 -2.92 -23.79 19.76
N GLU A 454 -3.87 -24.72 19.66
CA GLU A 454 -5.23 -24.50 20.20
C GLU A 454 -5.21 -24.15 21.70
N THR A 455 -4.35 -24.81 22.49
CA THR A 455 -4.21 -24.51 23.93
C THR A 455 -3.64 -23.12 24.20
N GLU A 456 -2.74 -22.62 23.37
CA GLU A 456 -2.23 -21.25 23.46
C GLU A 456 -3.31 -20.24 23.10
N ILE A 457 -4.12 -20.51 22.09
CA ILE A 457 -5.24 -19.69 21.66
C ILE A 457 -6.30 -19.59 22.75
N ASP A 458 -6.72 -20.74 23.35
CA ASP A 458 -7.72 -20.76 24.39
C ASP A 458 -7.26 -20.00 25.64
N ARG A 459 -5.98 -20.16 26.00
CA ARG A 459 -5.35 -19.37 27.07
C ARG A 459 -5.35 -17.87 26.75
N ALA A 460 -4.99 -17.51 25.51
CA ALA A 460 -4.98 -16.11 25.11
C ALA A 460 -6.38 -15.51 25.09
N ALA A 461 -7.39 -16.23 24.57
CA ALA A 461 -8.78 -15.78 24.58
C ALA A 461 -9.29 -15.54 26.01
N SER A 462 -8.98 -16.45 26.95
CA SER A 462 -9.30 -16.28 28.37
C SER A 462 -8.59 -15.08 29.00
N ALA A 463 -7.30 -14.87 28.69
CA ALA A 463 -6.52 -13.73 29.16
C ALA A 463 -7.09 -12.39 28.65
N ILE A 464 -7.46 -12.34 27.37
CA ILE A 464 -8.08 -11.15 26.75
C ILE A 464 -9.43 -10.87 27.39
N ALA A 465 -10.26 -11.90 27.61
CA ALA A 465 -11.56 -11.74 28.26
C ALA A 465 -11.43 -11.15 29.68
N LYS A 466 -10.52 -11.70 30.50
CA LYS A 466 -10.21 -11.16 31.84
C LYS A 466 -9.75 -9.70 31.78
N ALA A 467 -8.93 -9.35 30.79
CA ALA A 467 -8.47 -7.98 30.60
C ALA A 467 -9.65 -7.02 30.32
N PHE A 468 -10.59 -7.43 29.46
CA PHE A 468 -11.82 -6.67 29.22
C PHE A 468 -12.69 -6.57 30.47
N GLU A 469 -12.89 -7.66 31.21
CA GLU A 469 -13.68 -7.67 32.44
C GLU A 469 -13.09 -6.72 33.51
N ARG A 470 -11.75 -6.68 33.68
CA ARG A 470 -11.10 -5.77 34.64
C ARG A 470 -11.25 -4.30 34.27
N VAL A 471 -11.28 -4.00 32.98
CA VAL A 471 -11.31 -2.61 32.50
C VAL A 471 -12.72 -2.07 32.37
N LEU A 472 -13.68 -2.93 32.00
CA LEU A 472 -15.07 -2.52 31.77
C LEU A 472 -15.97 -2.69 33.01
N GLY A 473 -15.52 -3.45 34.04
CA GLY A 473 -16.26 -3.73 35.28
C GLY A 473 -17.18 -4.90 35.09
#